data_8acf71bc6c9564821ab277fc1da26bc9
#
_entry.id   8acf71bc6c9564821ab277fc1da26bc9
#
_cell.length_a   1.000
_cell.length_b   1.000
_cell.length_c   1.000
_cell.angle_alpha   90.00
_cell.angle_beta   90.00
_cell.angle_gamma   90.00
#
_symmetry.space_group_name_H-M   'P 1'
#
loop_
_entity.id
_entity.type
_entity.pdbx_description
1 polymer ?
#
loop_
_entity_poly.entity_id
_entity_poly.type
_entity_poly.pdbx_seq_one_letter_code
_entity_poly.pdbx_strand_id
1 'polypeptide(L)'
;SRGLGDVYKRQEQRNIIYSFVSYLKISPIKLQIKVLTRRAEINRHLDTVRKEMEQETNEQCLLMQEDYLQFVQQIGSREAITRRFFLIFEYEPWSNTKRSDEEGEAINALQSAVHTATNYLRQCGNEVIIPENWDEFTVDVLYNLLCRNESAVKPLSVRAQEVMAEYLAKGRDSEIDHIPATEFCAPKSIDFTHGHHICIDGLYYAYLLVPSDGYKTQVPAGWLSLIVNAGDGIDMDMFLSRQPKETIIQKVGQQLRINRSKIKDASDTNTDFDDIDGAIRSGYFLKEGLANNEDFYYLN
;
A
#
# COMPACT_ATOMS: atom_id res chain seq x y z
N SER A 1 -33.56 -19.13 -9.18
CA SER A 1 -33.18 -17.86 -8.49
C SER A 1 -31.67 -17.68 -8.25
N ARG A 2 -30.78 -18.67 -8.57
CA ARG A 2 -29.33 -18.53 -8.47
C ARG A 2 -28.72 -17.54 -9.48
N GLY A 3 -29.34 -17.31 -10.64
CA GLY A 3 -28.78 -16.50 -11.73
C GLY A 3 -28.83 -14.98 -11.51
N LEU A 4 -29.84 -14.45 -10.83
CA LEU A 4 -29.98 -12.99 -10.62
C LEU A 4 -28.94 -12.44 -9.64
N GLY A 5 -28.67 -13.15 -8.54
CA GLY A 5 -27.65 -12.72 -7.57
C GLY A 5 -26.23 -12.66 -8.16
N ASP A 6 -25.89 -13.58 -9.07
CA ASP A 6 -24.58 -13.60 -9.74
C ASP A 6 -24.47 -12.51 -10.81
N VAL A 7 -25.54 -12.12 -11.47
CA VAL A 7 -25.57 -11.02 -12.43
C VAL A 7 -25.39 -9.67 -11.71
N TYR A 8 -26.06 -9.44 -10.58
CA TYR A 8 -25.88 -8.24 -9.76
C TYR A 8 -24.45 -8.13 -9.22
N LYS A 9 -23.87 -9.21 -8.70
CA LYS A 9 -22.47 -9.22 -8.25
C LYS A 9 -21.49 -8.88 -9.38
N ARG A 10 -21.69 -9.43 -10.58
CA ARG A 10 -20.85 -9.13 -11.74
C ARG A 10 -21.00 -7.67 -12.20
N GLN A 11 -22.19 -7.11 -12.12
CA GLN A 11 -22.41 -5.72 -12.49
C GLN A 11 -21.79 -4.76 -11.48
N GLU A 12 -21.90 -5.07 -10.19
CA GLU A 12 -21.23 -4.33 -9.12
C GLU A 12 -19.71 -4.36 -9.26
N GLN A 13 -19.14 -5.54 -9.48
CA GLN A 13 -17.71 -5.68 -9.75
C GLN A 13 -17.24 -4.87 -10.96
N ARG A 14 -18.01 -4.86 -12.05
CA ARG A 14 -17.71 -4.03 -13.22
C ARG A 14 -17.74 -2.55 -12.88
N ASN A 15 -18.73 -2.09 -12.14
CA ASN A 15 -18.85 -0.69 -11.73
C ASN A 15 -17.66 -0.26 -10.87
N ILE A 16 -17.21 -1.10 -9.93
CA ILE A 16 -16.02 -0.87 -9.13
C ILE A 16 -14.77 -0.74 -10.01
N ILE A 17 -14.60 -1.68 -10.96
CA ILE A 17 -13.46 -1.65 -11.90
C ILE A 17 -13.51 -0.37 -12.75
N TYR A 18 -14.65 -0.01 -13.30
CA TYR A 18 -14.79 1.21 -14.11
C TYR A 18 -14.51 2.49 -13.31
N SER A 19 -14.97 2.55 -12.07
CA SER A 19 -14.71 3.70 -11.19
C SER A 19 -13.22 3.81 -10.87
N PHE A 20 -12.56 2.69 -10.60
CA PHE A 20 -11.11 2.67 -10.34
C PHE A 20 -10.29 3.02 -11.59
N VAL A 21 -10.66 2.51 -12.76
CA VAL A 21 -10.04 2.88 -14.05
C VAL A 21 -10.22 4.37 -14.32
N SER A 22 -11.42 4.92 -14.06
CA SER A 22 -11.69 6.35 -14.21
C SER A 22 -10.84 7.18 -13.25
N TYR A 23 -10.66 6.73 -12.02
CA TYR A 23 -9.75 7.36 -11.07
C TYR A 23 -8.32 7.38 -11.59
N LEU A 24 -7.79 6.25 -12.06
CA LEU A 24 -6.42 6.20 -12.59
C LEU A 24 -6.21 7.17 -13.75
N LYS A 25 -7.20 7.36 -14.63
CA LYS A 25 -7.11 8.31 -15.76
C LYS A 25 -6.91 9.76 -15.34
N ILE A 26 -7.38 10.14 -14.14
CA ILE A 26 -7.30 11.50 -13.62
C ILE A 26 -6.35 11.64 -12.43
N SER A 27 -5.82 10.53 -11.93
CA SER A 27 -4.90 10.51 -10.81
C SER A 27 -3.61 11.29 -11.13
N PRO A 28 -2.89 11.77 -10.11
CA PRO A 28 -1.57 12.34 -10.29
C PRO A 28 -0.64 11.42 -11.08
N ILE A 29 0.38 11.99 -11.70
CA ILE A 29 1.34 11.25 -12.54
C ILE A 29 2.03 10.13 -11.76
N LYS A 30 2.30 10.35 -10.46
CA LYS A 30 2.90 9.39 -9.56
C LYS A 30 1.96 9.07 -8.41
N LEU A 31 1.66 7.80 -8.28
CA LEU A 31 0.81 7.24 -7.23
C LEU A 31 1.51 6.01 -6.64
N GLN A 32 1.64 5.98 -5.32
CA GLN A 32 2.06 4.78 -4.61
C GLN A 32 0.87 4.22 -3.83
N ILE A 33 0.62 2.94 -3.99
CA ILE A 33 -0.31 2.18 -3.16
C ILE A 33 0.52 1.31 -2.23
N LYS A 34 0.43 1.58 -0.93
CA LYS A 34 1.12 0.80 0.08
C LYS A 34 0.11 -0.04 0.86
N VAL A 35 0.44 -1.31 1.04
CA VAL A 35 -0.29 -2.22 1.92
C VAL A 35 0.62 -2.60 3.08
N LEU A 36 0.23 -2.21 4.27
CA LEU A 36 0.93 -2.53 5.50
C LEU A 36 0.19 -3.66 6.20
N THR A 37 0.84 -4.80 6.38
CA THR A 37 0.26 -5.94 7.09
C THR A 37 0.71 -5.95 8.54
N ARG A 38 -0.20 -6.29 9.45
CA ARG A 38 0.07 -6.37 10.88
C ARG A 38 -0.69 -7.48 11.53
N ARG A 39 -0.15 -7.97 12.62
CA ARG A 39 -0.96 -8.76 13.57
C ARG A 39 -2.03 -7.85 14.15
N ALA A 40 -3.26 -8.34 14.22
CA ALA A 40 -4.34 -7.61 14.86
C ALA A 40 -4.02 -7.46 16.35
N GLU A 41 -4.22 -6.26 16.85
CA GLU A 41 -4.10 -6.00 18.29
C GLU A 41 -5.34 -6.55 19.01
N ILE A 42 -5.30 -7.83 19.32
CA ILE A 42 -6.40 -8.54 19.97
C ILE A 42 -6.43 -8.22 21.46
N ASN A 43 -5.29 -7.88 22.04
CA ASN A 43 -5.19 -7.61 23.48
C ASN A 43 -6.15 -6.50 23.92
N ARG A 44 -6.26 -5.41 23.14
CA ARG A 44 -7.19 -4.33 23.46
C ARG A 44 -8.65 -4.79 23.49
N HIS A 45 -9.03 -5.66 22.54
CA HIS A 45 -10.38 -6.23 22.50
C HIS A 45 -10.59 -7.18 23.69
N LEU A 46 -9.62 -8.04 24.00
CA LEU A 46 -9.67 -8.93 25.16
C LEU A 46 -9.77 -8.15 26.47
N ASP A 47 -9.06 -7.05 26.60
CA ASP A 47 -9.12 -6.18 27.78
C ASP A 47 -10.48 -5.46 27.90
N THR A 48 -11.10 -5.09 26.78
CA THR A 48 -12.46 -4.55 26.79
C THR A 48 -13.46 -5.60 27.27
N VAL A 49 -13.40 -6.82 26.73
CA VAL A 49 -14.29 -7.92 27.15
C VAL A 49 -14.06 -8.27 28.63
N ARG A 50 -12.81 -8.28 29.12
CA ARG A 50 -12.52 -8.51 30.55
C ARG A 50 -13.16 -7.44 31.45
N LYS A 51 -13.10 -6.15 31.05
CA LYS A 51 -13.74 -5.07 31.79
C LYS A 51 -15.27 -5.19 31.79
N GLU A 52 -15.85 -5.65 30.68
CA GLU A 52 -17.28 -5.92 30.62
C GLU A 52 -17.68 -7.11 31.52
N MET A 53 -16.83 -8.16 31.58
CA MET A 53 -17.04 -9.30 32.51
C MET A 53 -17.02 -8.89 33.99
N GLU A 54 -16.21 -7.89 34.37
CA GLU A 54 -16.17 -7.39 35.75
C GLU A 54 -17.51 -6.75 36.18
N GLN A 55 -18.31 -6.28 35.22
CA GLN A 55 -19.61 -5.64 35.45
C GLN A 55 -20.79 -6.60 35.26
N GLU A 56 -20.53 -7.79 34.69
CA GLU A 56 -21.59 -8.77 34.42
C GLU A 56 -21.95 -9.54 35.69
N THR A 57 -23.24 -9.73 35.92
CA THR A 57 -23.78 -10.43 37.07
C THR A 57 -24.41 -11.78 36.77
N ASN A 58 -24.65 -12.04 35.48
CA ASN A 58 -25.28 -13.28 35.01
C ASN A 58 -24.22 -14.36 34.78
N GLU A 59 -24.30 -15.44 35.56
CA GLU A 59 -23.33 -16.54 35.54
C GLU A 59 -23.24 -17.22 34.15
N GLN A 60 -24.35 -17.32 33.40
CA GLN A 60 -24.33 -17.90 32.06
C GLN A 60 -23.63 -16.97 31.06
N CYS A 61 -23.81 -15.65 31.18
CA CYS A 61 -23.11 -14.66 30.36
C CYS A 61 -21.60 -14.68 30.66
N LEU A 62 -21.19 -14.79 31.91
CA LEU A 62 -19.79 -14.91 32.31
C LEU A 62 -19.12 -16.14 31.68
N LEU A 63 -19.78 -17.30 31.72
CA LEU A 63 -19.25 -18.52 31.07
C LEU A 63 -19.10 -18.35 29.56
N MET A 64 -20.08 -17.74 28.88
CA MET A 64 -19.98 -17.47 27.46
C MET A 64 -18.86 -16.47 27.10
N GLN A 65 -18.66 -15.45 27.93
CA GLN A 65 -17.58 -14.48 27.76
C GLN A 65 -16.22 -15.12 27.98
N GLU A 66 -16.10 -16.04 28.94
CA GLU A 66 -14.87 -16.78 29.20
C GLU A 66 -14.50 -17.71 28.04
N ASP A 67 -15.47 -18.47 27.52
CA ASP A 67 -15.30 -19.29 26.32
C ASP A 67 -14.90 -18.42 25.10
N TYR A 68 -15.55 -17.27 24.95
CA TYR A 68 -15.23 -16.31 23.88
C TYR A 68 -13.81 -15.77 24.01
N LEU A 69 -13.37 -15.39 25.21
CA LEU A 69 -11.97 -14.94 25.44
C LEU A 69 -10.96 -16.02 25.06
N GLN A 70 -11.20 -17.27 25.47
CA GLN A 70 -10.33 -18.39 25.10
C GLN A 70 -10.30 -18.61 23.59
N PHE A 71 -11.44 -18.58 22.95
CA PHE A 71 -11.58 -18.74 21.50
C PHE A 71 -10.84 -17.62 20.73
N VAL A 72 -11.06 -16.35 21.10
CA VAL A 72 -10.40 -15.19 20.45
C VAL A 72 -8.90 -15.23 20.71
N GLN A 73 -8.46 -15.62 21.91
CA GLN A 73 -7.05 -15.73 22.25
C GLN A 73 -6.37 -16.84 21.43
N GLN A 74 -7.06 -17.95 21.20
CA GLN A 74 -6.55 -19.07 20.40
C GLN A 74 -6.45 -18.75 18.91
N ILE A 75 -7.47 -18.08 18.32
CA ILE A 75 -7.45 -17.66 16.92
C ILE A 75 -6.50 -16.49 16.72
N GLY A 76 -6.57 -15.51 17.60
CA GLY A 76 -5.85 -14.27 17.48
C GLY A 76 -4.34 -14.40 17.60
N SER A 77 -3.87 -15.40 18.34
CA SER A 77 -2.43 -15.66 18.46
C SER A 77 -1.81 -16.21 17.17
N ARG A 78 -2.61 -16.71 16.22
CA ARG A 78 -2.12 -17.42 15.04
C ARG A 78 -2.50 -16.79 13.70
N GLU A 79 -3.68 -16.16 13.56
CA GLU A 79 -4.25 -15.88 12.23
C GLU A 79 -4.84 -14.47 12.03
N ALA A 80 -4.94 -13.65 13.06
CA ALA A 80 -5.54 -12.34 12.90
C ALA A 80 -4.55 -11.35 12.29
N ILE A 81 -4.65 -11.15 10.98
CA ILE A 81 -3.87 -10.16 10.24
C ILE A 81 -4.78 -9.02 9.84
N THR A 82 -4.40 -7.81 10.19
CA THR A 82 -5.01 -6.57 9.69
C THR A 82 -4.16 -6.00 8.56
N ARG A 83 -4.83 -5.33 7.64
CA ARG A 83 -4.19 -4.65 6.52
C ARG A 83 -4.64 -3.21 6.48
N ARG A 84 -3.67 -2.31 6.41
CA ARG A 84 -3.90 -0.88 6.19
C ARG A 84 -3.46 -0.55 4.77
N PHE A 85 -4.34 0.11 4.04
CA PHE A 85 -4.06 0.56 2.67
C PHE A 85 -3.81 2.06 2.69
N PHE A 86 -2.74 2.49 2.06
CA PHE A 86 -2.39 3.90 1.94
C PHE A 86 -2.29 4.26 0.47
N LEU A 87 -2.80 5.44 0.14
CA LEU A 87 -2.52 6.10 -1.12
C LEU A 87 -1.55 7.24 -0.82
N ILE A 88 -0.41 7.22 -1.48
CA ILE A 88 0.65 8.20 -1.30
C ILE A 88 0.83 8.92 -2.62
N PHE A 89 0.74 10.24 -2.58
CA PHE A 89 0.89 11.12 -3.74
C PHE A 89 2.22 11.85 -3.65
N GLU A 90 2.94 11.89 -4.76
CA GLU A 90 4.18 12.65 -4.88
C GLU A 90 3.91 13.90 -5.73
N TYR A 91 4.29 15.05 -5.20
CA TYR A 91 4.30 16.31 -5.94
C TYR A 91 5.71 16.54 -6.49
N GLU A 92 5.82 16.75 -7.79
CA GLU A 92 7.05 17.19 -8.45
C GLU A 92 6.87 18.63 -8.92
N PRO A 93 7.68 19.58 -8.40
CA PRO A 93 7.61 20.97 -8.86
C PRO A 93 8.04 21.05 -10.34
N TRP A 94 7.30 21.83 -11.10
CA TRP A 94 7.73 22.15 -12.47
C TRP A 94 8.99 23.02 -12.40
N SER A 95 9.99 22.67 -13.18
CA SER A 95 11.37 23.21 -13.15
C SER A 95 11.52 24.73 -13.36
N ASN A 96 10.42 25.46 -13.56
CA ASN A 96 10.39 26.91 -13.86
C ASN A 96 9.65 27.77 -12.84
N THR A 97 9.14 27.21 -11.74
CA THR A 97 8.40 27.98 -10.73
C THR A 97 9.38 28.72 -9.81
N LYS A 98 9.11 30.01 -9.58
CA LYS A 98 9.89 30.79 -8.60
C LYS A 98 9.65 30.26 -7.20
N ARG A 99 10.69 29.97 -6.48
CA ARG A 99 10.74 29.35 -5.14
C ARG A 99 9.77 29.92 -4.07
N SER A 100 9.15 31.07 -4.29
CA SER A 100 8.31 31.75 -3.31
C SER A 100 6.86 31.25 -3.24
N ASP A 101 6.40 30.43 -4.22
CA ASP A 101 5.00 29.96 -4.32
C ASP A 101 4.90 28.43 -4.37
N GLU A 102 6.03 27.73 -4.33
CA GLU A 102 6.15 26.28 -4.56
C GLU A 102 5.42 25.46 -3.48
N GLU A 103 5.47 25.90 -2.23
CA GLU A 103 4.82 25.22 -1.10
C GLU A 103 3.28 25.31 -1.20
N GLY A 104 2.76 26.49 -1.52
CA GLY A 104 1.32 26.68 -1.69
C GLY A 104 0.76 25.89 -2.88
N GLU A 105 1.49 25.84 -3.99
CA GLU A 105 1.13 25.02 -5.15
C GLU A 105 1.16 23.53 -4.82
N ALA A 106 2.17 23.06 -4.10
CA ALA A 106 2.29 21.67 -3.67
C ALA A 106 1.11 21.25 -2.77
N ILE A 107 0.79 22.08 -1.76
CA ILE A 107 -0.33 21.83 -0.85
C ILE A 107 -1.65 21.74 -1.62
N ASN A 108 -1.92 22.70 -2.51
CA ASN A 108 -3.14 22.71 -3.31
C ASN A 108 -3.25 21.49 -4.24
N ALA A 109 -2.15 21.10 -4.87
CA ALA A 109 -2.09 19.95 -5.75
C ALA A 109 -2.35 18.64 -4.98
N LEU A 110 -1.71 18.48 -3.82
CA LEU A 110 -1.90 17.31 -2.95
C LEU A 110 -3.31 17.24 -2.37
N GLN A 111 -3.88 18.36 -1.93
CA GLN A 111 -5.27 18.41 -1.46
C GLN A 111 -6.27 18.06 -2.58
N SER A 112 -6.04 18.54 -3.78
CA SER A 112 -6.85 18.19 -4.96
C SER A 112 -6.76 16.68 -5.26
N ALA A 113 -5.57 16.10 -5.17
CA ALA A 113 -5.35 14.66 -5.37
C ALA A 113 -6.11 13.83 -4.32
N VAL A 114 -6.04 14.21 -3.04
CA VAL A 114 -6.76 13.57 -1.94
C VAL A 114 -8.27 13.65 -2.14
N HIS A 115 -8.80 14.84 -2.50
CA HIS A 115 -10.22 15.03 -2.76
C HIS A 115 -10.72 14.16 -3.92
N THR A 116 -9.96 14.12 -5.00
CA THR A 116 -10.24 13.30 -6.17
C THR A 116 -10.26 11.82 -5.82
N ALA A 117 -9.22 11.33 -5.13
CA ALA A 117 -9.14 9.95 -4.67
C ALA A 117 -10.35 9.58 -3.79
N THR A 118 -10.71 10.43 -2.82
CA THR A 118 -11.84 10.23 -1.92
C THR A 118 -13.15 10.04 -2.68
N ASN A 119 -13.41 10.91 -3.66
CA ASN A 119 -14.66 10.87 -4.41
C ASN A 119 -14.79 9.59 -5.26
N TYR A 120 -13.72 9.19 -5.94
CA TYR A 120 -13.75 8.01 -6.81
C TYR A 120 -13.70 6.70 -6.03
N LEU A 121 -12.90 6.62 -4.98
CA LEU A 121 -12.80 5.40 -4.17
C LEU A 121 -14.07 5.14 -3.37
N ARG A 122 -14.78 6.19 -2.95
CA ARG A 122 -16.10 6.04 -2.35
C ARG A 122 -17.08 5.38 -3.32
N GLN A 123 -17.03 5.70 -4.61
CA GLN A 123 -17.83 5.01 -5.63
C GLN A 123 -17.44 3.54 -5.81
N CYS A 124 -16.22 3.17 -5.46
CA CYS A 124 -15.76 1.78 -5.41
C CYS A 124 -16.14 1.06 -4.11
N GLY A 125 -16.91 1.69 -3.22
CA GLY A 125 -17.28 1.11 -1.92
C GLY A 125 -16.18 1.18 -0.86
N ASN A 126 -15.12 1.97 -1.08
CA ASN A 126 -14.06 2.18 -0.12
C ASN A 126 -14.27 3.50 0.63
N GLU A 127 -14.03 3.47 1.93
CA GLU A 127 -13.97 4.67 2.75
C GLU A 127 -12.51 5.18 2.79
N VAL A 128 -12.32 6.44 2.43
CA VAL A 128 -11.02 7.10 2.53
C VAL A 128 -10.99 7.89 3.82
N ILE A 129 -10.10 7.51 4.71
CA ILE A 129 -9.87 8.19 5.98
C ILE A 129 -8.84 9.29 5.75
N ILE A 130 -9.24 10.52 6.02
CA ILE A 130 -8.36 11.69 6.00
C ILE A 130 -8.06 12.02 7.46
N PRO A 131 -6.78 12.00 7.89
CA PRO A 131 -6.43 12.28 9.27
C PRO A 131 -6.73 13.75 9.62
N GLU A 132 -7.22 14.00 10.82
CA GLU A 132 -7.41 15.36 11.35
C GLU A 132 -6.06 16.00 11.68
N ASN A 133 -5.13 15.21 12.23
CA ASN A 133 -3.76 15.62 12.53
C ASN A 133 -2.78 14.81 11.67
N TRP A 134 -2.21 15.45 10.66
CA TRP A 134 -1.26 14.83 9.73
C TRP A 134 0.07 14.47 10.38
N ASP A 135 0.53 15.27 11.33
CA ASP A 135 1.81 15.01 12.01
C ASP A 135 1.72 13.77 12.88
N GLU A 136 0.69 13.67 13.70
CA GLU A 136 0.44 12.47 14.52
C GLU A 136 0.24 11.23 13.66
N PHE A 137 -0.54 11.36 12.59
CA PHE A 137 -0.77 10.26 11.66
C PHE A 137 0.52 9.79 11.00
N THR A 138 1.38 10.72 10.56
CA THR A 138 2.65 10.39 9.93
C THR A 138 3.58 9.69 10.91
N VAL A 139 3.67 10.19 12.13
CA VAL A 139 4.47 9.56 13.20
C VAL A 139 3.91 8.16 13.53
N ASP A 140 2.58 7.98 13.61
CA ASP A 140 1.98 6.65 13.82
C ASP A 140 2.34 5.67 12.70
N VAL A 141 2.26 6.11 11.44
CA VAL A 141 2.64 5.27 10.29
C VAL A 141 4.12 4.89 10.36
N LEU A 142 5.01 5.84 10.63
CA LEU A 142 6.44 5.60 10.74
C LEU A 142 6.78 4.70 11.92
N TYR A 143 6.19 4.94 13.09
CA TYR A 143 6.34 4.09 14.28
C TYR A 143 5.92 2.67 13.98
N ASN A 144 4.81 2.54 13.34
CA ASN A 144 4.27 1.26 12.92
C ASN A 144 5.14 0.55 11.88
N LEU A 145 5.84 1.24 11.02
CA LEU A 145 6.72 0.69 9.99
C LEU A 145 8.09 0.30 10.55
N LEU A 146 8.69 1.18 11.33
CA LEU A 146 10.07 1.08 11.78
C LEU A 146 10.21 0.30 13.10
N CYS A 147 9.24 0.45 14.02
CA CYS A 147 9.25 -0.21 15.34
C CYS A 147 8.21 -1.33 15.40
N ARG A 148 8.24 -2.26 14.44
CA ARG A 148 7.17 -3.25 14.20
C ARG A 148 6.83 -4.10 15.42
N ASN A 149 7.83 -4.57 16.18
CA ASN A 149 7.62 -5.36 17.38
C ASN A 149 7.03 -4.52 18.53
N GLU A 150 7.57 -3.33 18.74
CA GLU A 150 7.12 -2.47 19.83
C GLU A 150 5.70 -1.95 19.57
N SER A 151 5.43 -1.49 18.34
CA SER A 151 4.11 -0.99 17.96
C SER A 151 3.01 -2.06 17.94
N ALA A 152 3.37 -3.35 17.89
CA ALA A 152 2.41 -4.44 17.98
C ALA A 152 1.82 -4.62 19.38
N VAL A 153 2.54 -4.17 20.42
CA VAL A 153 2.13 -4.31 21.83
C VAL A 153 1.89 -2.96 22.51
N LYS A 154 2.43 -1.88 21.95
CA LYS A 154 2.39 -0.55 22.52
C LYS A 154 1.95 0.47 21.47
N PRO A 155 0.74 1.03 21.57
CA PRO A 155 0.28 2.07 20.66
C PRO A 155 1.10 3.36 20.81
N LEU A 156 1.12 4.20 19.75
CA LEU A 156 1.86 5.46 19.73
C LEU A 156 1.51 6.37 20.92
N SER A 157 0.25 6.39 21.34
CA SER A 157 -0.20 7.22 22.50
C SER A 157 0.51 6.86 23.80
N VAL A 158 0.75 5.57 24.04
CA VAL A 158 1.50 5.10 25.23
C VAL A 158 2.98 5.43 25.07
N ARG A 159 3.55 5.21 23.89
CA ARG A 159 4.94 5.59 23.58
C ARG A 159 5.17 7.09 23.78
N ALA A 160 4.24 7.92 23.34
CA ALA A 160 4.31 9.37 23.50
C ALA A 160 4.33 9.77 24.99
N GLN A 161 3.48 9.15 25.81
CA GLN A 161 3.47 9.41 27.25
C GLN A 161 4.80 9.02 27.91
N GLU A 162 5.41 7.90 27.51
CA GLU A 162 6.72 7.49 28.04
C GLU A 162 7.82 8.47 27.65
N VAL A 163 7.87 8.89 26.39
CA VAL A 163 8.85 9.89 25.92
C VAL A 163 8.69 11.21 26.67
N MET A 164 7.46 11.69 26.82
CA MET A 164 7.20 12.92 27.60
C MET A 164 7.63 12.76 29.06
N ALA A 165 7.32 11.63 29.70
CA ALA A 165 7.73 11.36 31.05
C ALA A 165 9.27 11.30 31.21
N GLU A 166 10.00 10.77 30.23
CA GLU A 166 11.46 10.78 30.22
C GLU A 166 12.03 12.22 30.13
N TYR A 167 11.42 13.08 29.32
CA TYR A 167 11.84 14.48 29.20
C TYR A 167 11.61 15.23 30.52
N LEU A 168 10.45 15.02 31.15
CA LEU A 168 10.15 15.60 32.47
C LEU A 168 11.13 15.10 33.55
N ALA A 169 11.41 13.80 33.59
CA ALA A 169 12.34 13.21 34.54
C ALA A 169 13.78 13.74 34.40
N LYS A 170 14.15 14.17 33.17
CA LYS A 170 15.45 14.78 32.89
C LYS A 170 15.47 16.30 33.09
N GLY A 171 14.36 16.91 33.56
CA GLY A 171 14.24 18.35 33.77
C GLY A 171 14.22 19.17 32.49
N ARG A 172 13.74 18.58 31.37
CA ARG A 172 13.67 19.21 30.04
C ARG A 172 12.24 19.68 29.72
N ASP A 173 11.55 20.23 30.69
CA ASP A 173 10.14 20.62 30.58
C ASP A 173 9.88 21.65 29.45
N SER A 174 10.84 22.56 29.25
CA SER A 174 10.77 23.60 28.19
C SER A 174 10.90 23.03 26.76
N GLU A 175 11.32 21.77 26.62
CA GLU A 175 11.54 21.14 25.33
C GLU A 175 10.38 20.22 24.91
N ILE A 176 9.36 20.05 25.76
CA ILE A 176 8.23 19.12 25.51
C ILE A 176 7.49 19.48 24.21
N ASP A 177 7.29 20.77 23.93
CA ASP A 177 6.60 21.24 22.74
C ASP A 177 7.46 21.09 21.45
N HIS A 178 8.74 20.74 21.61
CA HIS A 178 9.71 20.63 20.52
C HIS A 178 10.39 19.26 20.45
N ILE A 179 9.77 18.22 21.02
CA ILE A 179 10.30 16.86 20.95
C ILE A 179 10.36 16.42 19.47
N PRO A 180 11.52 16.03 18.95
CA PRO A 180 11.64 15.57 17.57
C PRO A 180 10.78 14.33 17.30
N ALA A 181 10.15 14.23 16.12
CA ALA A 181 9.35 13.08 15.72
C ALA A 181 10.12 11.75 15.81
N THR A 182 11.44 11.80 15.63
CA THR A 182 12.33 10.63 15.75
C THR A 182 12.32 9.99 17.14
N GLU A 183 12.10 10.76 18.20
CA GLU A 183 12.01 10.21 19.58
C GLU A 183 10.80 9.27 19.74
N PHE A 184 9.76 9.49 18.94
CA PHE A 184 8.55 8.68 18.97
C PHE A 184 8.62 7.47 18.05
N CYS A 185 9.25 7.60 16.86
CA CYS A 185 9.17 6.61 15.80
C CYS A 185 10.51 6.00 15.37
N ALA A 186 11.65 6.48 15.90
CA ALA A 186 12.92 5.88 15.54
C ALA A 186 13.13 4.53 16.22
N PRO A 187 13.64 3.52 15.49
CA PRO A 187 14.06 2.26 16.08
C PRO A 187 15.32 2.45 16.92
N LYS A 188 15.57 1.54 17.86
CA LYS A 188 16.75 1.58 18.73
C LYS A 188 18.03 1.22 18.00
N SER A 189 17.93 0.38 16.97
CA SER A 189 19.06 -0.06 16.19
C SER A 189 18.69 -0.35 14.74
N ILE A 190 19.55 0.03 13.81
CA ILE A 190 19.47 -0.34 12.40
C ILE A 190 20.84 -0.87 11.98
N ASP A 191 20.87 -2.09 11.47
CA ASP A 191 22.11 -2.72 10.97
C ASP A 191 22.00 -2.95 9.47
N PHE A 192 22.90 -2.31 8.71
CA PHE A 192 23.03 -2.40 7.25
C PHE A 192 24.25 -3.23 6.82
N THR A 193 24.91 -3.95 7.73
CA THR A 193 26.15 -4.68 7.43
C THR A 193 25.95 -5.87 6.50
N HIS A 194 24.71 -6.33 6.35
CA HIS A 194 24.35 -7.48 5.53
C HIS A 194 23.85 -7.05 4.14
N GLY A 195 24.40 -7.65 3.08
CA GLY A 195 24.05 -7.28 1.70
C GLY A 195 22.67 -7.74 1.21
N HIS A 196 22.00 -8.63 1.95
CA HIS A 196 20.73 -9.23 1.50
C HIS A 196 19.53 -8.89 2.39
N HIS A 197 19.76 -8.27 3.55
CA HIS A 197 18.71 -7.87 4.47
C HIS A 197 19.19 -6.71 5.34
N ILE A 198 18.23 -6.02 5.92
CA ILE A 198 18.45 -4.98 6.94
C ILE A 198 17.91 -5.54 8.24
N CYS A 199 18.64 -5.35 9.34
CA CYS A 199 18.14 -5.70 10.66
C CYS A 199 17.70 -4.43 11.40
N ILE A 200 16.43 -4.35 11.79
CA ILE A 200 15.86 -3.23 12.57
C ILE A 200 15.33 -3.81 13.87
N ASP A 201 15.90 -3.39 14.99
CA ASP A 201 15.52 -3.88 16.34
C ASP A 201 15.43 -5.41 16.45
N GLY A 202 16.36 -6.11 15.80
CA GLY A 202 16.41 -7.57 15.80
C GLY A 202 15.48 -8.27 14.80
N LEU A 203 14.69 -7.51 14.02
CA LEU A 203 13.90 -8.06 12.91
C LEU A 203 14.66 -7.92 11.60
N TYR A 204 14.61 -8.97 10.79
CA TYR A 204 15.26 -9.02 9.49
C TYR A 204 14.27 -8.65 8.39
N TYR A 205 14.66 -7.67 7.57
CA TYR A 205 13.87 -7.16 6.44
C TYR A 205 14.60 -7.48 5.14
N ALA A 206 13.93 -8.12 4.22
CA ALA A 206 14.39 -8.34 2.86
C ALA A 206 13.46 -7.65 1.87
N TYR A 207 14.01 -7.10 0.80
CA TYR A 207 13.26 -6.42 -0.25
C TYR A 207 13.24 -7.28 -1.51
N LEU A 208 12.05 -7.46 -2.06
CA LEU A 208 11.84 -8.09 -3.36
C LEU A 208 11.30 -7.02 -4.30
N LEU A 209 12.02 -6.75 -5.37
CA LEU A 209 11.61 -5.81 -6.40
C LEU A 209 11.17 -6.58 -7.64
N VAL A 210 9.98 -6.24 -8.13
CA VAL A 210 9.49 -6.69 -9.44
C VAL A 210 9.52 -5.50 -10.38
N PRO A 211 10.52 -5.36 -11.24
CA PRO A 211 10.59 -4.25 -12.18
C PRO A 211 9.52 -4.37 -13.27
N SER A 212 9.23 -3.27 -13.97
CA SER A 212 8.17 -3.22 -15.00
C SER A 212 8.30 -4.26 -16.11
N ASP A 213 9.51 -4.69 -16.42
CA ASP A 213 9.81 -5.73 -17.42
C ASP A 213 9.72 -7.16 -16.85
N GLY A 214 9.60 -7.30 -15.54
CA GLY A 214 9.41 -8.59 -14.85
C GLY A 214 7.97 -9.11 -14.88
N TYR A 215 7.01 -8.31 -15.37
CA TYR A 215 5.61 -8.72 -15.44
C TYR A 215 5.31 -9.52 -16.71
N LYS A 216 4.43 -10.51 -16.58
CA LYS A 216 3.84 -11.17 -17.76
C LYS A 216 2.92 -10.18 -18.48
N THR A 217 2.74 -10.40 -19.77
CA THR A 217 1.86 -9.61 -20.64
C THR A 217 0.43 -9.54 -20.12
N GLN A 218 -0.02 -10.57 -19.44
CA GLN A 218 -1.33 -10.63 -18.80
C GLN A 218 -1.18 -11.32 -17.44
N VAL A 219 -1.82 -10.74 -16.45
CA VAL A 219 -1.89 -11.29 -15.09
C VAL A 219 -3.36 -11.60 -14.75
N PRO A 220 -3.64 -12.69 -14.02
CA PRO A 220 -5.01 -13.00 -13.60
C PRO A 220 -5.51 -11.97 -12.60
N ALA A 221 -6.83 -11.74 -12.58
CA ALA A 221 -7.45 -10.88 -11.59
C ALA A 221 -7.13 -11.39 -10.17
N GLY A 222 -6.79 -10.46 -9.27
CA GLY A 222 -6.49 -10.80 -7.88
C GLY A 222 -5.11 -11.42 -7.63
N TRP A 223 -4.20 -11.44 -8.60
CA TRP A 223 -2.85 -12.02 -8.43
C TRP A 223 -2.08 -11.41 -7.25
N LEU A 224 -2.25 -10.10 -6.98
CA LEU A 224 -1.65 -9.42 -5.83
C LEU A 224 -2.23 -9.91 -4.49
N SER A 225 -3.45 -10.43 -4.48
CA SER A 225 -4.07 -10.93 -3.26
C SER A 225 -3.31 -12.12 -2.67
N LEU A 226 -2.63 -12.90 -3.49
CA LEU A 226 -1.79 -14.01 -3.03
C LEU A 226 -0.61 -13.50 -2.20
N ILE A 227 0.01 -12.39 -2.63
CA ILE A 227 1.14 -11.77 -1.93
C ILE A 227 0.65 -11.09 -0.64
N VAL A 228 -0.38 -10.25 -0.76
CA VAL A 228 -0.94 -9.50 0.38
C VAL A 228 -1.52 -10.41 1.46
N ASN A 229 -1.96 -11.61 1.09
CA ASN A 229 -2.55 -12.58 2.01
C ASN A 229 -1.56 -13.66 2.48
N ALA A 230 -0.29 -13.60 2.07
CA ALA A 230 0.67 -14.65 2.40
C ALA A 230 1.10 -14.68 3.88
N GLY A 231 0.93 -13.61 4.62
CA GLY A 231 1.24 -13.59 6.06
C GLY A 231 1.34 -12.20 6.67
N ASP A 232 1.68 -12.15 7.96
CA ASP A 232 1.88 -10.94 8.76
C ASP A 232 3.28 -10.39 8.58
N GLY A 233 4.08 -10.66 7.80
CA GLY A 233 5.45 -10.15 7.58
C GLY A 233 5.63 -9.52 6.22
N ILE A 234 4.57 -9.44 5.41
CA ILE A 234 4.68 -9.00 4.03
C ILE A 234 3.97 -7.67 3.86
N ASP A 235 4.74 -6.61 3.67
CA ASP A 235 4.25 -5.33 3.21
C ASP A 235 4.45 -5.24 1.70
N MET A 236 3.57 -4.52 1.02
CA MET A 236 3.63 -4.35 -0.42
C MET A 236 3.55 -2.88 -0.78
N ASP A 237 4.42 -2.47 -1.66
CA ASP A 237 4.42 -1.16 -2.28
C ASP A 237 4.24 -1.31 -3.79
N MET A 238 3.32 -0.55 -4.34
CA MET A 238 3.02 -0.54 -5.77
C MET A 238 3.17 0.89 -6.28
N PHE A 239 4.16 1.11 -7.12
CA PHE A 239 4.44 2.42 -7.70
C PHE A 239 3.84 2.48 -9.10
N LEU A 240 2.89 3.40 -9.31
CA LEU A 240 2.25 3.62 -10.59
C LEU A 240 2.72 4.96 -11.15
N SER A 241 3.34 4.92 -12.32
CA SER A 241 3.77 6.11 -13.04
C SER A 241 3.10 6.18 -14.40
N ARG A 242 2.24 7.17 -14.61
CA ARG A 242 1.60 7.41 -15.90
C ARG A 242 2.63 7.85 -16.93
N GLN A 243 2.57 7.26 -18.10
CA GLN A 243 3.52 7.55 -19.18
C GLN A 243 2.87 8.40 -20.29
N PRO A 244 3.60 9.38 -20.84
CA PRO A 244 3.12 10.14 -22.01
C PRO A 244 2.88 9.21 -23.20
N LYS A 245 1.69 9.29 -23.80
CA LYS A 245 1.27 8.41 -24.92
C LYS A 245 2.21 8.48 -26.10
N GLU A 246 2.65 9.69 -26.45
CA GLU A 246 3.54 9.92 -27.60
C GLU A 246 4.86 9.15 -27.43
N THR A 247 5.43 9.16 -26.23
CA THR A 247 6.68 8.46 -25.91
C THR A 247 6.49 6.94 -26.03
N ILE A 248 5.36 6.43 -25.53
CA ILE A 248 5.07 5.00 -25.60
C ILE A 248 4.79 4.55 -27.02
N ILE A 249 4.01 5.31 -27.80
CA ILE A 249 3.77 5.00 -29.22
C ILE A 249 5.07 4.85 -29.99
N GLN A 250 6.03 5.77 -29.77
CA GLN A 250 7.34 5.71 -30.41
C GLN A 250 8.13 4.47 -29.97
N LYS A 251 8.21 4.21 -28.66
CA LYS A 251 8.94 3.06 -28.11
C LYS A 251 8.36 1.73 -28.59
N VAL A 252 7.04 1.55 -28.51
CA VAL A 252 6.35 0.33 -28.96
C VAL A 252 6.52 0.16 -30.48
N GLY A 253 6.39 1.23 -31.25
CA GLY A 253 6.61 1.20 -32.70
C GLY A 253 8.04 0.82 -33.08
N GLN A 254 9.04 1.29 -32.34
CA GLN A 254 10.44 0.95 -32.54
C GLN A 254 10.69 -0.52 -32.15
N GLN A 255 10.20 -0.97 -30.98
CA GLN A 255 10.38 -2.35 -30.54
C GLN A 255 9.72 -3.36 -31.48
N LEU A 256 8.53 -3.07 -31.99
CA LEU A 256 7.87 -3.89 -33.00
C LEU A 256 8.70 -4.04 -34.28
N ARG A 257 9.35 -2.94 -34.73
CA ARG A 257 10.23 -2.99 -35.91
C ARG A 257 11.44 -3.87 -35.67
N ILE A 258 12.09 -3.71 -34.49
CA ILE A 258 13.25 -4.53 -34.11
C ILE A 258 12.87 -6.02 -34.01
N ASN A 259 11.77 -6.34 -33.35
CA ASN A 259 11.36 -7.73 -33.17
C ASN A 259 10.98 -8.39 -34.52
N ARG A 260 10.35 -7.64 -35.43
CA ARG A 260 10.06 -8.13 -36.79
C ARG A 260 11.32 -8.36 -37.61
N SER A 261 12.34 -7.52 -37.45
CA SER A 261 13.64 -7.75 -38.11
C SER A 261 14.29 -9.02 -37.59
N LYS A 262 14.29 -9.21 -36.27
CA LYS A 262 14.85 -10.41 -35.62
C LYS A 262 14.18 -11.70 -36.10
N ILE A 263 12.86 -11.72 -36.31
CA ILE A 263 12.16 -12.89 -36.88
C ILE A 263 12.64 -13.22 -38.28
N LYS A 264 12.91 -12.22 -39.11
CA LYS A 264 13.41 -12.44 -40.46
C LYS A 264 14.82 -13.01 -40.48
N ASP A 265 15.61 -12.65 -39.48
CA ASP A 265 17.00 -13.09 -39.34
C ASP A 265 17.16 -14.38 -38.51
N ALA A 266 16.11 -14.79 -37.76
CA ALA A 266 16.09 -16.01 -36.95
C ALA A 266 15.74 -17.22 -37.80
N SER A 267 16.72 -17.74 -38.52
CA SER A 267 16.66 -19.11 -39.06
C SER A 267 17.15 -20.07 -38.00
N ASP A 268 16.29 -20.97 -37.53
CA ASP A 268 16.60 -22.27 -36.92
C ASP A 268 16.80 -22.48 -35.41
N THR A 269 16.32 -21.62 -34.50
CA THR A 269 16.18 -22.06 -33.10
C THR A 269 14.77 -21.75 -32.57
N ASN A 270 14.01 -22.85 -32.32
CA ASN A 270 12.58 -22.82 -31.93
C ASN A 270 12.28 -21.96 -30.65
N THR A 271 13.21 -21.87 -29.72
CA THR A 271 12.99 -21.19 -28.43
C THR A 271 12.98 -19.66 -28.57
N ASP A 272 13.88 -19.10 -29.39
CA ASP A 272 13.94 -17.65 -29.61
C ASP A 272 12.75 -17.12 -30.44
N PHE A 273 12.18 -17.99 -31.28
CA PHE A 273 11.07 -17.62 -32.15
C PHE A 273 9.77 -17.40 -31.38
N ASP A 274 9.45 -18.27 -30.42
CA ASP A 274 8.23 -18.17 -29.61
C ASP A 274 8.24 -16.93 -28.68
N ASP A 275 9.40 -16.60 -28.14
CA ASP A 275 9.58 -15.40 -27.29
C ASP A 275 9.44 -14.11 -28.12
N ILE A 276 10.00 -14.07 -29.33
CA ILE A 276 9.90 -12.93 -30.22
C ILE A 276 8.46 -12.78 -30.75
N ASP A 277 7.78 -13.86 -31.09
CA ASP A 277 6.37 -13.82 -31.53
C ASP A 277 5.46 -13.37 -30.39
N GLY A 278 5.68 -13.85 -29.17
CA GLY A 278 5.02 -13.39 -27.97
C GLY A 278 5.20 -11.87 -27.73
N ALA A 279 6.44 -11.38 -27.88
CA ALA A 279 6.75 -9.96 -27.74
C ALA A 279 6.09 -9.09 -28.84
N ILE A 280 5.97 -9.61 -30.05
CA ILE A 280 5.26 -8.94 -31.16
C ILE A 280 3.76 -8.86 -30.87
N ARG A 281 3.12 -9.95 -30.44
CA ARG A 281 1.70 -9.97 -30.07
C ARG A 281 1.41 -8.96 -28.97
N SER A 282 2.26 -8.95 -27.94
CA SER A 282 2.17 -7.98 -26.84
C SER A 282 2.29 -6.54 -27.34
N GLY A 283 3.24 -6.27 -28.23
CA GLY A 283 3.40 -4.94 -28.83
C GLY A 283 2.18 -4.49 -29.65
N TYR A 284 1.52 -5.40 -30.36
CA TYR A 284 0.27 -5.09 -31.07
C TYR A 284 -0.87 -4.83 -30.11
N PHE A 285 -1.03 -5.62 -29.07
CA PHE A 285 -2.03 -5.40 -28.01
C PHE A 285 -1.87 -4.02 -27.38
N LEU A 286 -0.64 -3.64 -27.03
CA LEU A 286 -0.34 -2.30 -26.52
C LEU A 286 -0.68 -1.20 -27.52
N LYS A 287 -0.38 -1.41 -28.80
CA LYS A 287 -0.70 -0.45 -29.87
C LYS A 287 -2.21 -0.28 -30.07
N GLU A 288 -2.97 -1.36 -29.95
CA GLU A 288 -4.44 -1.33 -30.01
C GLU A 288 -5.03 -0.57 -28.82
N GLY A 289 -4.55 -0.79 -27.59
CA GLY A 289 -4.95 -0.02 -26.42
C GLY A 289 -4.70 1.48 -26.62
N LEU A 290 -3.53 1.86 -27.15
CA LEU A 290 -3.22 3.25 -27.48
C LEU A 290 -4.18 3.85 -28.53
N ALA A 291 -4.54 3.07 -29.55
CA ALA A 291 -5.51 3.49 -30.57
C ALA A 291 -6.92 3.68 -29.99
N ASN A 292 -7.27 2.90 -28.96
CA ASN A 292 -8.52 3.01 -28.21
C ASN A 292 -8.46 4.08 -27.09
N ASN A 293 -7.44 4.93 -27.11
CA ASN A 293 -7.24 6.00 -26.13
C ASN A 293 -7.05 5.53 -24.69
N GLU A 294 -6.51 4.33 -24.48
CA GLU A 294 -6.13 3.82 -23.17
C GLU A 294 -4.84 4.50 -22.68
N ASP A 295 -4.68 4.56 -21.36
CA ASP A 295 -3.51 5.13 -20.70
C ASP A 295 -2.51 4.05 -20.31
N PHE A 296 -1.23 4.42 -20.27
CA PHE A 296 -0.12 3.55 -19.91
C PHE A 296 0.49 3.96 -18.59
N TYR A 297 0.74 2.94 -17.77
CA TYR A 297 1.42 3.08 -16.50
C TYR A 297 2.63 2.15 -16.44
N TYR A 298 3.74 2.64 -15.91
CA TYR A 298 4.75 1.76 -15.35
C TYR A 298 4.31 1.34 -13.96
N LEU A 299 4.41 0.06 -13.70
CA LEU A 299 4.13 -0.56 -12.42
C LEU A 299 5.42 -1.20 -11.91
N ASN A 300 5.85 -0.81 -10.70
CA ASN A 300 6.98 -1.40 -9.99
C ASN A 300 6.53 -1.83 -8.60
#